data_e0378bc6d46fe75cffd84526fb0fc0ac
#
_entry.id   e0378bc6d46fe75cffd84526fb0fc0ac
#
_cell.length_a   1.000
_cell.length_b   1.000
_cell.length_c   1.000
_cell.angle_alpha   90.00
_cell.angle_beta   90.00
_cell.angle_gamma   90.00
#
_symmetry.space_group_name_H-M   'P 1'
#
loop_
_entity.id
_entity.type
_entity.pdbx_description
1 polymer ?
#
loop_
_entity_poly.entity_id
_entity_poly.type
_entity_poly.pdbx_seq_one_letter_code
_entity_poly.pdbx_strand_id
1 'polypeptide(L)'
;MPCPLIAYINNIHKSMRHIIYIIYVGIVMTLLAASSCSPAKPQNPNELAVRAAKVYYDYLIAGNFEAYVDGFYRPDSIPGSYREQLIVNAKQYMGQLKDDHSGLAAVQAISAKTDTARHVGRAFLMLCFADSTKEEIVVPMVLHDGNWYLK
;
A
#
# COMPACT_ATOMS: atom_id res chain seq x y z
N MET A 1 12.45 -21.24 68.68
CA MET A 1 11.92 -22.21 67.69
C MET A 1 10.82 -21.50 66.94
N PRO A 2 10.95 -21.19 65.64
CA PRO A 2 9.92 -20.53 64.86
C PRO A 2 8.76 -21.49 64.62
N CYS A 3 7.55 -21.00 64.76
CA CYS A 3 6.29 -21.73 64.65
C CYS A 3 6.11 -22.31 63.25
N PRO A 4 5.87 -23.62 63.05
CA PRO A 4 5.75 -24.24 61.72
C PRO A 4 4.58 -23.72 60.90
N LEU A 5 3.63 -23.05 61.49
CA LEU A 5 2.45 -22.49 60.87
C LEU A 5 2.76 -21.35 59.87
N ILE A 6 3.76 -20.51 60.20
CA ILE A 6 4.15 -19.35 59.37
C ILE A 6 4.81 -19.81 58.08
N ALA A 7 5.64 -20.86 58.11
CA ALA A 7 6.27 -21.43 56.92
C ALA A 7 5.26 -22.08 55.97
N TYR A 8 4.18 -22.68 56.53
CA TYR A 8 3.13 -23.30 55.76
C TYR A 8 2.26 -22.24 55.01
N ILE A 9 1.93 -21.15 55.70
CA ILE A 9 1.15 -20.04 55.08
C ILE A 9 1.94 -19.35 53.95
N ASN A 10 3.24 -19.12 54.13
CA ASN A 10 4.08 -18.52 53.12
C ASN A 10 4.22 -19.40 51.85
N ASN A 11 4.22 -20.74 52.05
CA ASN A 11 4.31 -21.68 50.93
C ASN A 11 3.02 -21.74 50.12
N ILE A 12 1.84 -21.62 50.79
CA ILE A 12 0.55 -21.54 50.15
C ILE A 12 0.41 -20.21 49.36
N HIS A 13 0.86 -19.10 49.93
CA HIS A 13 0.85 -17.81 49.24
C HIS A 13 1.74 -17.77 48.01
N LYS A 14 2.88 -18.41 48.07
CA LYS A 14 3.81 -18.54 46.92
C LYS A 14 3.21 -19.43 45.82
N SER A 15 2.58 -20.55 46.19
CA SER A 15 1.91 -21.46 45.26
C SER A 15 0.72 -20.81 44.55
N MET A 16 -0.12 -20.05 45.30
CA MET A 16 -1.25 -19.32 44.71
C MET A 16 -0.79 -18.26 43.68
N ARG A 17 0.29 -17.54 43.99
CA ARG A 17 0.83 -16.54 43.02
C ARG A 17 1.29 -17.17 41.72
N HIS A 18 1.92 -18.34 41.75
CA HIS A 18 2.29 -19.06 40.53
C HIS A 18 1.08 -19.56 39.74
N ILE A 19 0.06 -20.05 40.41
CA ILE A 19 -1.19 -20.49 39.76
C ILE A 19 -1.90 -19.31 39.10
N ILE A 20 -2.02 -18.17 39.75
CA ILE A 20 -2.62 -16.94 39.20
C ILE A 20 -1.80 -16.46 37.98
N TYR A 21 -0.48 -16.51 38.07
CA TYR A 21 0.39 -16.11 36.96
C TYR A 21 0.22 -17.02 35.73
N ILE A 22 0.13 -18.34 35.95
CA ILE A 22 -0.08 -19.33 34.85
C ILE A 22 -1.45 -19.11 34.19
N ILE A 23 -2.51 -18.84 34.99
CA ILE A 23 -3.84 -18.54 34.47
C ILE A 23 -3.82 -17.24 33.68
N TYR A 24 -3.14 -16.19 34.17
CA TYR A 24 -3.02 -14.92 33.48
C TYR A 24 -2.28 -15.03 32.14
N VAL A 25 -1.17 -15.75 32.13
CA VAL A 25 -0.41 -16.04 30.90
C VAL A 25 -1.24 -16.86 29.91
N GLY A 26 -2.00 -17.84 30.39
CA GLY A 26 -2.91 -18.64 29.57
C GLY A 26 -4.02 -17.79 28.92
N ILE A 27 -4.62 -16.86 29.66
CA ILE A 27 -5.66 -15.95 29.16
C ILE A 27 -5.07 -14.96 28.13
N VAL A 28 -3.88 -14.42 28.38
CA VAL A 28 -3.20 -13.52 27.43
C VAL A 28 -2.83 -14.24 26.12
N MET A 29 -2.37 -15.50 26.20
CA MET A 29 -2.06 -16.31 25.02
C MET A 29 -3.31 -16.66 24.19
N THR A 30 -4.46 -16.88 24.82
CA THR A 30 -5.71 -17.18 24.09
C THR A 30 -6.30 -15.93 23.42
N LEU A 31 -6.09 -14.74 23.97
CA LEU A 31 -6.51 -13.47 23.36
C LEU A 31 -5.72 -13.08 22.12
N LEU A 32 -4.44 -13.51 22.01
CA LEU A 32 -3.60 -13.27 20.84
C LEU A 32 -3.92 -14.20 19.65
N ALA A 33 -4.59 -15.33 19.86
CA ALA A 33 -4.99 -16.25 18.81
C ALA A 33 -6.28 -15.83 18.06
N ALA A 34 -6.98 -14.81 18.53
CA ALA A 34 -8.21 -14.29 17.90
C ALA A 34 -7.95 -13.23 16.81
N SER A 35 -6.71 -13.15 16.26
CA SER A 35 -6.44 -12.42 15.01
C SER A 35 -7.06 -13.22 13.86
N SER A 36 -8.40 -13.20 13.78
CA SER A 36 -9.17 -13.85 12.74
C SER A 36 -8.77 -13.29 11.38
N CYS A 37 -8.35 -14.16 10.47
CA CYS A 37 -8.41 -13.91 9.04
C CYS A 37 -9.84 -13.53 8.68
N SER A 38 -10.13 -12.23 8.58
CA SER A 38 -11.34 -11.77 7.92
C SER A 38 -11.25 -12.25 6.47
N PRO A 39 -12.29 -12.95 5.92
CA PRO A 39 -12.29 -13.31 4.52
C PRO A 39 -12.12 -12.02 3.71
N ALA A 40 -11.12 -11.98 2.83
CA ALA A 40 -10.85 -10.85 1.99
C ALA A 40 -12.13 -10.54 1.20
N LYS A 41 -12.74 -9.38 1.46
CA LYS A 41 -13.89 -8.90 0.70
C LYS A 41 -13.49 -8.88 -0.78
N PRO A 42 -14.32 -9.40 -1.71
CA PRO A 42 -14.00 -9.33 -3.13
C PRO A 42 -13.71 -7.88 -3.51
N GLN A 43 -12.46 -7.62 -3.90
CA GLN A 43 -12.03 -6.26 -4.21
C GLN A 43 -12.62 -5.85 -5.54
N ASN A 44 -13.25 -4.68 -5.58
CA ASN A 44 -13.80 -4.11 -6.80
C ASN A 44 -12.66 -3.81 -7.80
N PRO A 45 -12.69 -4.37 -9.02
CA PRO A 45 -11.64 -4.14 -10.02
C PRO A 45 -11.40 -2.65 -10.31
N ASN A 46 -12.45 -1.82 -10.25
CA ASN A 46 -12.32 -0.37 -10.43
C ASN A 46 -11.50 0.27 -9.29
N GLU A 47 -11.73 -0.13 -8.03
CA GLU A 47 -10.92 0.35 -6.91
C GLU A 47 -9.46 -0.07 -7.03
N LEU A 48 -9.20 -1.29 -7.47
CA LEU A 48 -7.84 -1.77 -7.68
C LEU A 48 -7.13 -0.97 -8.78
N ALA A 49 -7.79 -0.74 -9.91
CA ALA A 49 -7.23 0.00 -11.03
C ALA A 49 -6.88 1.46 -10.64
N VAL A 50 -7.81 2.17 -9.99
CA VAL A 50 -7.56 3.57 -9.61
C VAL A 50 -6.49 3.70 -8.53
N ARG A 51 -6.42 2.76 -7.57
CA ARG A 51 -5.35 2.71 -6.57
C ARG A 51 -3.99 2.44 -7.21
N ALA A 52 -3.90 1.48 -8.13
CA ALA A 52 -2.67 1.19 -8.85
C ALA A 52 -2.18 2.42 -9.63
N ALA A 53 -3.07 3.06 -10.41
CA ALA A 53 -2.73 4.29 -11.11
C ALA A 53 -2.20 5.37 -10.18
N LYS A 54 -2.87 5.60 -9.03
CA LYS A 54 -2.42 6.56 -8.03
C LYS A 54 -1.01 6.23 -7.50
N VAL A 55 -0.73 4.97 -7.17
CA VAL A 55 0.59 4.56 -6.66
C VAL A 55 1.71 4.87 -7.68
N TYR A 56 1.48 4.64 -8.96
CA TYR A 56 2.46 4.98 -9.98
C TYR A 56 2.71 6.50 -10.07
N TYR A 57 1.67 7.33 -9.96
CA TYR A 57 1.83 8.78 -9.91
C TYR A 57 2.45 9.28 -8.60
N ASP A 58 2.22 8.58 -7.47
CA ASP A 58 2.92 8.86 -6.21
C ASP A 58 4.43 8.61 -6.36
N TYR A 59 4.86 7.62 -7.17
CA TYR A 59 6.28 7.43 -7.50
C TYR A 59 6.87 8.62 -8.24
N LEU A 60 6.12 9.24 -9.18
CA LEU A 60 6.56 10.47 -9.85
C LEU A 60 6.79 11.60 -8.85
N ILE A 61 5.84 11.83 -7.94
CA ILE A 61 5.95 12.87 -6.91
C ILE A 61 7.16 12.62 -6.00
N ALA A 62 7.38 11.35 -5.64
CA ALA A 62 8.52 10.95 -4.81
C ALA A 62 9.87 11.00 -5.54
N GLY A 63 9.89 11.26 -6.86
CA GLY A 63 11.10 11.22 -7.68
C GLY A 63 11.64 9.82 -7.96
N ASN A 64 10.82 8.78 -7.68
CA ASN A 64 11.15 7.39 -7.98
C ASN A 64 10.73 7.07 -9.43
N PHE A 65 11.48 7.63 -10.38
CA PHE A 65 11.16 7.53 -11.81
C PHE A 65 11.34 6.11 -12.35
N GLU A 66 12.24 5.33 -11.76
CA GLU A 66 12.44 3.92 -12.09
C GLU A 66 11.16 3.11 -11.81
N ALA A 67 10.60 3.24 -10.61
CA ALA A 67 9.38 2.54 -10.23
C ALA A 67 8.16 3.00 -11.06
N TYR A 68 8.09 4.29 -11.43
CA TYR A 68 7.07 4.78 -12.34
C TYR A 68 7.18 4.15 -13.73
N VAL A 69 8.39 4.12 -14.29
CA VAL A 69 8.66 3.54 -15.61
C VAL A 69 8.43 2.03 -15.62
N ASP A 70 8.76 1.34 -14.53
CA ASP A 70 8.52 -0.10 -14.37
C ASP A 70 7.02 -0.43 -14.16
N GLY A 71 6.21 0.57 -13.84
CA GLY A 71 4.75 0.47 -13.77
C GLY A 71 4.02 0.36 -15.11
N PHE A 72 4.71 0.57 -16.25
CA PHE A 72 4.10 0.38 -17.56
C PHE A 72 4.08 -1.08 -17.97
N TYR A 73 2.92 -1.52 -18.48
CA TYR A 73 2.80 -2.86 -19.04
C TYR A 73 3.67 -3.02 -20.29
N ARG A 74 4.50 -4.05 -20.28
CA ARG A 74 5.33 -4.42 -21.43
C ARG A 74 5.33 -5.94 -21.55
N PRO A 75 4.81 -6.49 -22.65
CA PRO A 75 4.80 -7.94 -22.88
C PRO A 75 6.20 -8.49 -23.09
N ASP A 76 7.12 -7.66 -23.62
CA ASP A 76 8.49 -8.02 -23.92
C ASP A 76 9.48 -7.17 -23.11
N SER A 77 10.69 -7.70 -22.91
CA SER A 77 11.78 -6.93 -22.34
C SER A 77 12.20 -5.79 -23.27
N ILE A 78 12.42 -4.61 -22.70
CA ILE A 78 12.92 -3.46 -23.46
C ILE A 78 14.44 -3.31 -23.29
N PRO A 79 15.17 -2.80 -24.31
CA PRO A 79 16.57 -2.45 -24.16
C PRO A 79 16.80 -1.47 -22.99
N GLY A 80 17.90 -1.65 -22.26
CA GLY A 80 18.25 -0.79 -21.13
C GLY A 80 18.31 0.69 -21.50
N SER A 81 18.87 1.01 -22.67
CA SER A 81 18.94 2.39 -23.21
C SER A 81 17.55 3.02 -23.41
N TYR A 82 16.57 2.22 -23.84
CA TYR A 82 15.19 2.71 -23.99
C TYR A 82 14.53 2.95 -22.63
N ARG A 83 14.77 2.06 -21.66
CA ARG A 83 14.28 2.25 -20.28
C ARG A 83 14.88 3.53 -19.68
N GLU A 84 16.16 3.77 -19.85
CA GLU A 84 16.84 5.00 -19.41
C GLU A 84 16.21 6.25 -20.04
N GLN A 85 15.89 6.20 -21.34
CA GLN A 85 15.22 7.32 -22.02
C GLN A 85 13.84 7.61 -21.42
N LEU A 86 13.06 6.58 -21.08
CA LEU A 86 11.76 6.77 -20.43
C LEU A 86 11.91 7.43 -19.03
N ILE A 87 12.94 7.06 -18.29
CA ILE A 87 13.27 7.69 -17.00
C ILE A 87 13.62 9.17 -17.19
N VAL A 88 14.43 9.49 -18.20
CA VAL A 88 14.76 10.88 -18.55
C VAL A 88 13.50 11.67 -18.93
N ASN A 89 12.61 11.08 -19.74
CA ASN A 89 11.35 11.71 -20.13
C ASN A 89 10.46 11.99 -18.91
N ALA A 90 10.38 11.05 -17.95
CA ALA A 90 9.62 11.26 -16.72
C ALA A 90 10.20 12.41 -15.87
N LYS A 91 11.52 12.52 -15.77
CA LYS A 91 12.20 13.66 -15.11
C LYS A 91 11.91 14.99 -15.80
N GLN A 92 11.95 15.02 -17.13
CA GLN A 92 11.64 16.22 -17.92
C GLN A 92 10.18 16.63 -17.74
N TYR A 93 9.25 15.68 -17.75
CA TYR A 93 7.84 15.95 -17.48
C TYR A 93 7.64 16.61 -16.10
N MET A 94 8.26 16.07 -15.05
CA MET A 94 8.19 16.69 -13.71
C MET A 94 8.86 18.07 -13.66
N GLY A 95 9.91 18.28 -14.44
CA GLY A 95 10.53 19.61 -14.62
C GLY A 95 9.57 20.60 -15.24
N GLN A 96 8.87 20.24 -16.31
CA GLN A 96 7.86 21.07 -16.96
C GLN A 96 6.72 21.43 -16.00
N LEU A 97 6.20 20.45 -15.25
CA LEU A 97 5.16 20.72 -14.26
C LEU A 97 5.62 21.67 -13.15
N LYS A 98 6.92 21.65 -12.82
CA LYS A 98 7.50 22.60 -11.86
C LYS A 98 7.55 24.02 -12.42
N ASP A 99 7.89 24.17 -13.70
CA ASP A 99 7.97 25.46 -14.37
C ASP A 99 6.58 26.07 -14.61
N ASP A 100 5.61 25.22 -15.03
CA ASP A 100 4.27 25.67 -15.41
C ASP A 100 3.34 25.86 -14.19
N HIS A 101 3.45 25.02 -13.16
CA HIS A 101 2.51 24.93 -12.04
C HIS A 101 3.17 24.94 -10.65
N SER A 102 4.45 25.34 -10.56
CA SER A 102 5.24 25.26 -9.33
C SER A 102 5.45 23.83 -8.81
N GLY A 103 5.08 22.82 -9.60
CA GLY A 103 5.25 21.39 -9.35
C GLY A 103 3.98 20.64 -9.00
N LEU A 104 4.04 19.32 -9.09
CA LEU A 104 2.97 18.40 -8.72
C LEU A 104 3.05 18.12 -7.22
N ALA A 105 2.05 18.61 -6.46
CA ALA A 105 2.03 18.51 -5.00
C ALA A 105 1.37 17.20 -4.51
N ALA A 106 0.27 16.77 -5.17
CA ALA A 106 -0.46 15.56 -4.78
C ALA A 106 -1.25 14.98 -5.96
N VAL A 107 -1.60 13.70 -5.86
CA VAL A 107 -2.52 13.02 -6.78
C VAL A 107 -3.65 12.39 -5.98
N GLN A 108 -4.88 12.60 -6.43
CA GLN A 108 -6.08 12.04 -5.83
C GLN A 108 -6.72 11.03 -6.78
N ALA A 109 -7.09 9.87 -6.25
CA ALA A 109 -7.88 8.89 -6.99
C ALA A 109 -9.34 9.33 -7.03
N ILE A 110 -9.93 9.45 -8.23
CA ILE A 110 -11.34 9.80 -8.40
C ILE A 110 -12.18 8.53 -8.58
N SER A 111 -11.94 7.81 -9.67
CA SER A 111 -12.67 6.60 -10.03
C SER A 111 -11.92 5.78 -11.08
N ALA A 112 -12.44 4.62 -11.45
CA ALA A 112 -12.01 3.91 -12.64
C ALA A 112 -13.19 3.22 -13.33
N LYS A 113 -13.02 2.93 -14.61
CA LYS A 113 -13.88 2.05 -15.41
C LYS A 113 -13.02 0.93 -15.97
N THR A 114 -13.32 -0.31 -15.60
CA THR A 114 -12.56 -1.48 -16.01
C THR A 114 -13.43 -2.46 -16.81
N ASP A 115 -12.81 -3.09 -17.79
CA ASP A 115 -13.32 -4.26 -18.50
C ASP A 115 -12.32 -5.40 -18.25
N THR A 116 -12.61 -6.22 -17.26
CA THR A 116 -11.73 -7.33 -16.87
C THR A 116 -11.69 -8.44 -17.91
N ALA A 117 -12.75 -8.59 -18.73
CA ALA A 117 -12.77 -9.58 -19.80
C ALA A 117 -11.82 -9.21 -20.94
N ARG A 118 -11.64 -7.91 -21.18
CA ARG A 118 -10.69 -7.39 -22.19
C ARG A 118 -9.34 -7.01 -21.59
N HIS A 119 -9.15 -7.17 -20.29
CA HIS A 119 -7.92 -6.83 -19.57
C HIS A 119 -7.52 -5.34 -19.71
N VAL A 120 -8.49 -4.44 -19.80
CA VAL A 120 -8.24 -2.99 -19.94
C VAL A 120 -9.06 -2.18 -18.94
N GLY A 121 -8.57 -0.97 -18.67
CA GLY A 121 -9.25 -0.02 -17.80
C GLY A 121 -8.83 1.41 -18.08
N ARG A 122 -9.55 2.33 -17.47
CA ARG A 122 -9.22 3.76 -17.41
C ARG A 122 -9.40 4.23 -15.99
N ALA A 123 -8.34 4.74 -15.39
CA ALA A 123 -8.38 5.39 -14.09
C ALA A 123 -8.48 6.90 -14.30
N PHE A 124 -9.27 7.56 -13.45
CA PHE A 124 -9.43 9.00 -13.41
C PHE A 124 -8.74 9.52 -12.16
N LEU A 125 -7.77 10.38 -12.35
CA LEU A 125 -6.98 10.96 -11.28
C LEU A 125 -7.10 12.48 -11.33
N MET A 126 -7.04 13.12 -10.17
CA MET A 126 -6.91 14.56 -10.03
C MET A 126 -5.47 14.90 -9.68
N LEU A 127 -4.76 15.60 -10.54
CA LEU A 127 -3.48 16.21 -10.26
C LEU A 127 -3.72 17.50 -9.48
N CYS A 128 -3.06 17.67 -8.35
CA CYS A 128 -3.10 18.87 -7.54
C CYS A 128 -1.72 19.51 -7.57
N PHE A 129 -1.63 20.71 -8.12
CA PHE A 129 -0.36 21.43 -8.28
C PHE A 129 -0.07 22.37 -7.11
N ALA A 130 1.19 22.79 -6.96
CA ALA A 130 1.61 23.64 -5.87
C ALA A 130 1.10 25.10 -6.01
N ASP A 131 0.75 25.53 -7.20
CA ASP A 131 0.07 26.80 -7.49
C ASP A 131 -1.44 26.79 -7.15
N SER A 132 -1.94 25.70 -6.52
CA SER A 132 -3.35 25.46 -6.18
C SER A 132 -4.27 25.16 -7.38
N THR A 133 -3.75 25.05 -8.59
CA THR A 133 -4.52 24.58 -9.74
C THR A 133 -4.70 23.05 -9.69
N LYS A 134 -5.71 22.54 -10.39
CA LYS A 134 -6.04 21.11 -10.45
C LYS A 134 -6.39 20.71 -11.87
N GLU A 135 -6.00 19.50 -12.24
CA GLU A 135 -6.31 18.92 -13.54
C GLU A 135 -6.77 17.47 -13.38
N GLU A 136 -7.90 17.14 -14.01
CA GLU A 136 -8.34 15.75 -14.10
C GLU A 136 -7.70 15.08 -15.32
N ILE A 137 -7.05 13.93 -15.09
CA ILE A 137 -6.43 13.14 -16.14
C ILE A 137 -7.05 11.75 -16.24
N VAL A 138 -6.98 11.18 -17.43
CA VAL A 138 -7.39 9.79 -17.70
C VAL A 138 -6.14 8.95 -17.96
N VAL A 139 -5.92 7.94 -17.12
CA VAL A 139 -4.79 7.04 -17.18
C VAL A 139 -5.26 5.70 -17.74
N PRO A 140 -4.82 5.31 -18.95
CA PRO A 140 -5.10 3.99 -19.51
C PRO A 140 -4.40 2.90 -18.70
N MET A 141 -5.11 1.80 -18.39
CA MET A 141 -4.61 0.71 -17.57
C MET A 141 -4.76 -0.63 -18.29
N VAL A 142 -3.86 -1.56 -17.98
CA VAL A 142 -3.89 -2.95 -18.45
C VAL A 142 -3.87 -3.88 -17.26
N LEU A 143 -4.74 -4.91 -17.26
CA LEU A 143 -4.74 -5.98 -16.28
C LEU A 143 -3.89 -7.14 -16.80
N HIS A 144 -2.85 -7.51 -16.04
CA HIS A 144 -1.98 -8.64 -16.35
C HIS A 144 -1.61 -9.38 -15.06
N ASP A 145 -1.78 -10.70 -15.06
CA ASP A 145 -1.51 -11.56 -13.90
C ASP A 145 -2.13 -11.04 -12.58
N GLY A 146 -3.38 -10.54 -12.68
CA GLY A 146 -4.11 -10.03 -11.53
C GLY A 146 -3.70 -8.62 -11.05
N ASN A 147 -2.73 -7.98 -11.70
CA ASN A 147 -2.24 -6.65 -11.37
C ASN A 147 -2.58 -5.62 -12.46
N TRP A 148 -2.82 -4.39 -12.04
CA TRP A 148 -3.05 -3.28 -12.95
C TRP A 148 -1.76 -2.50 -13.21
N TYR A 149 -1.45 -2.28 -14.49
CA TYR A 149 -0.28 -1.55 -14.97
C TYR A 149 -0.71 -0.34 -15.80
N LEU A 150 0.17 0.65 -15.92
CA LEU A 150 0.03 1.74 -16.90
C LEU A 150 0.14 1.16 -18.33
N LYS A 151 -0.61 1.73 -19.27
CA LYS A 151 -0.56 1.31 -20.68
C LYS A 151 0.40 2.17 -21.48
#